data_028a74cdcbb5353a0997539207a8d53a
#
_entry.id   028a74cdcbb5353a0997539207a8d53a
#
_cell.length_a   1.000
_cell.length_b   1.000
_cell.length_c   1.000
_cell.angle_alpha   90.00
_cell.angle_beta   90.00
_cell.angle_gamma   90.00
#
_symmetry.space_group_name_H-M   'P 1'
#
loop_
_entity.id
_entity.type
_entity.pdbx_description
1 polymer ?
#
loop_
_entity_poly.entity_id
_entity_poly.type
_entity_poly.pdbx_seq_one_letter_code
_entity_poly.pdbx_strand_id
1 'polypeptide(L)'
;MPAGISTSILRAATLPATLAFVLTAALTAPGVAGGASSNARSARLQGSFTMRGKVTRADGVRGEHKGQRVKRTWAFNSKCNGGACFRVVLHKRRGGGHTDRVVLHRTSPGSYSGKGRFYFPIRCAGVVNSRGGEVRFKVTVRIVGTTQIQGKTFASKLSAKYTNPERINHTECTGRGLGSDGASYKSSAATLPGPPAARFRRTATSGTKLKFEDRSKRGSGGASLTSRLWNFGDPASGSSNTATGPRPSHTFTTPGAYIVKLTITDRNGLTGTVSHQYVVT
;
A
#
# COMPACT_ATOMS: atom_id res chain seq x y z
N MET A 1 -8.97 89.88 -13.13
CA MET A 1 -9.85 90.40 -14.20
C MET A 1 -10.20 89.22 -15.08
N PRO A 2 -11.41 89.19 -15.66
CA PRO A 2 -12.25 88.04 -15.43
C PRO A 2 -12.26 87.01 -16.58
N ALA A 3 -12.47 85.80 -16.29
CA ALA A 3 -13.68 84.97 -16.46
C ALA A 3 -14.20 84.84 -17.91
N GLY A 4 -14.23 83.68 -18.42
CA GLY A 4 -14.96 83.22 -19.59
C GLY A 4 -15.52 81.78 -19.37
N ILE A 5 -16.78 81.75 -19.01
CA ILE A 5 -17.54 80.46 -18.85
C ILE A 5 -18.08 80.09 -20.23
N SER A 6 -17.81 78.87 -20.70
CA SER A 6 -18.45 78.31 -21.91
C SER A 6 -19.16 77.04 -21.54
N THR A 7 -20.48 77.07 -21.52
CA THR A 7 -21.42 75.99 -21.31
C THR A 7 -21.59 75.22 -22.61
N SER A 8 -21.23 73.95 -22.64
CA SER A 8 -21.53 73.02 -23.75
C SER A 8 -22.56 72.00 -23.29
N ILE A 9 -23.71 72.00 -23.93
CA ILE A 9 -24.86 71.17 -23.75
C ILE A 9 -24.57 69.76 -24.31
N LEU A 10 -24.55 68.78 -23.50
CA LEU A 10 -24.51 67.34 -23.93
C LEU A 10 -25.93 66.87 -24.20
N ARG A 11 -26.18 66.50 -25.42
CA ARG A 11 -27.39 65.77 -25.85
C ARG A 11 -27.28 64.29 -25.36
N ALA A 12 -28.33 63.86 -24.66
CA ALA A 12 -28.54 62.47 -24.29
C ALA A 12 -28.99 61.64 -25.53
N ALA A 13 -28.19 60.62 -25.90
CA ALA A 13 -28.56 59.63 -26.91
C ALA A 13 -29.14 58.41 -26.17
N THR A 14 -30.41 58.15 -26.37
CA THR A 14 -31.11 56.93 -25.92
C THR A 14 -30.76 55.80 -26.82
N LEU A 15 -30.12 54.72 -26.30
CA LEU A 15 -29.91 53.41 -26.94
C LEU A 15 -31.02 52.46 -26.52
N PRO A 16 -31.56 51.64 -27.46
CA PRO A 16 -32.58 50.64 -27.12
C PRO A 16 -31.94 49.43 -26.41
N ALA A 17 -32.58 48.97 -25.36
CA ALA A 17 -32.24 47.75 -24.62
C ALA A 17 -32.62 46.52 -25.46
N THR A 18 -31.63 45.85 -26.05
CA THR A 18 -31.80 44.49 -26.59
C THR A 18 -31.75 43.48 -25.48
N LEU A 19 -32.86 42.84 -25.20
CA LEU A 19 -33.00 41.71 -24.29
C LEU A 19 -32.30 40.50 -24.90
N ALA A 20 -31.08 40.17 -24.43
CA ALA A 20 -30.42 38.91 -24.79
C ALA A 20 -30.97 37.78 -23.87
N PHE A 21 -31.76 36.89 -24.47
CA PHE A 21 -32.13 35.61 -23.84
C PHE A 21 -30.90 34.75 -23.75
N VAL A 22 -30.31 34.61 -22.56
CA VAL A 22 -29.27 33.61 -22.31
C VAL A 22 -29.97 32.27 -22.10
N LEU A 23 -29.94 31.43 -23.12
CA LEU A 23 -30.32 30.03 -23.05
C LEU A 23 -29.23 29.29 -22.27
N THR A 24 -29.42 29.06 -20.98
CA THR A 24 -28.57 28.16 -20.17
C THR A 24 -28.88 26.72 -20.58
N ALA A 25 -28.12 26.18 -21.51
CA ALA A 25 -28.07 24.75 -21.77
C ALA A 25 -27.44 24.07 -20.55
N ALA A 26 -28.24 23.42 -19.74
CA ALA A 26 -27.77 22.53 -18.70
C ALA A 26 -27.07 21.34 -19.37
N LEU A 27 -25.75 21.39 -19.48
CA LEU A 27 -24.92 20.25 -19.82
C LEU A 27 -25.02 19.24 -18.68
N THR A 28 -25.92 18.27 -18.81
CA THR A 28 -25.86 17.04 -18.00
C THR A 28 -24.60 16.29 -18.38
N ALA A 29 -23.55 16.47 -17.58
CA ALA A 29 -22.32 15.69 -17.73
C ALA A 29 -22.68 14.21 -17.54
N PRO A 30 -22.32 13.32 -18.49
CA PRO A 30 -22.50 11.89 -18.31
C PRO A 30 -21.72 11.48 -17.06
N GLY A 31 -22.40 10.78 -16.15
CA GLY A 31 -21.81 10.29 -14.92
C GLY A 31 -20.51 9.56 -15.22
N VAL A 32 -19.38 10.13 -14.80
CA VAL A 32 -18.06 9.54 -14.95
C VAL A 32 -18.08 8.25 -14.13
N ALA A 33 -18.24 7.11 -14.80
CA ALA A 33 -17.94 5.81 -14.23
C ALA A 33 -16.55 5.91 -13.63
N GLY A 34 -16.43 5.87 -12.26
CA GLY A 34 -15.24 6.22 -11.52
C GLY A 34 -14.02 5.43 -11.96
N GLY A 35 -13.30 5.94 -12.95
CA GLY A 35 -11.97 5.49 -13.32
C GLY A 35 -11.05 5.64 -12.11
N ALA A 36 -10.21 4.63 -11.84
CA ALA A 36 -9.20 4.74 -10.82
C ALA A 36 -8.37 6.00 -11.10
N SER A 37 -8.17 6.85 -10.10
CA SER A 37 -7.33 8.05 -10.23
C SER A 37 -5.97 7.67 -10.80
N SER A 38 -5.28 8.57 -11.51
CA SER A 38 -3.96 8.32 -12.08
C SER A 38 -2.99 7.72 -11.05
N ASN A 39 -3.10 8.14 -9.80
CA ASN A 39 -2.32 7.61 -8.67
C ASN A 39 -2.65 6.14 -8.33
N ALA A 40 -3.89 5.69 -8.49
CA ALA A 40 -4.25 4.28 -8.27
C ALA A 40 -3.65 3.35 -9.32
N ARG A 41 -3.34 3.86 -10.54
CA ARG A 41 -2.71 3.08 -11.62
C ARG A 41 -1.28 2.67 -11.27
N SER A 42 -0.52 3.53 -10.60
CA SER A 42 0.88 3.31 -10.19
C SER A 42 1.03 2.81 -8.76
N ALA A 43 -0.05 2.80 -7.97
CA ALA A 43 0.00 2.47 -6.56
C ALA A 43 0.41 1.02 -6.30
N ARG A 44 1.31 0.84 -5.34
CA ARG A 44 1.71 -0.47 -4.80
C ARG A 44 0.65 -0.94 -3.81
N LEU A 45 0.10 -2.12 -4.03
CA LEU A 45 -0.79 -2.77 -3.06
C LEU A 45 0.05 -3.54 -2.05
N GLN A 46 0.43 -2.88 -0.96
CA GLN A 46 1.29 -3.43 0.08
C GLN A 46 0.92 -2.85 1.45
N GLY A 47 1.11 -3.63 2.51
CA GLY A 47 0.79 -3.26 3.88
C GLY A 47 -0.31 -4.13 4.50
N SER A 48 -0.67 -3.82 5.73
CA SER A 48 -1.73 -4.51 6.47
C SER A 48 -2.94 -3.59 6.62
N PHE A 49 -4.13 -4.12 6.35
CA PHE A 49 -5.38 -3.36 6.34
C PHE A 49 -6.40 -4.02 7.27
N THR A 50 -7.03 -3.22 8.12
CA THR A 50 -8.25 -3.60 8.82
C THR A 50 -9.42 -3.41 7.88
N MET A 51 -10.02 -4.53 7.46
CA MET A 51 -11.17 -4.57 6.56
C MET A 51 -12.45 -4.73 7.36
N ARG A 52 -13.35 -3.76 7.28
CA ARG A 52 -14.70 -3.82 7.83
C ARG A 52 -15.70 -4.03 6.72
N GLY A 53 -16.67 -4.90 6.93
CA GLY A 53 -17.63 -5.24 5.88
C GLY A 53 -18.95 -5.76 6.41
N LYS A 54 -19.79 -6.13 5.45
CA LYS A 54 -21.07 -6.82 5.67
C LYS A 54 -21.14 -8.08 4.82
N VAL A 55 -21.72 -9.12 5.37
CA VAL A 55 -22.10 -10.31 4.61
C VAL A 55 -23.18 -9.90 3.61
N THR A 56 -22.96 -10.18 2.33
CA THR A 56 -23.89 -9.85 1.24
C THR A 56 -24.74 -11.03 0.82
N ARG A 57 -24.26 -12.26 1.10
CA ARG A 57 -24.93 -13.53 0.85
C ARG A 57 -24.53 -14.53 1.95
N ALA A 58 -25.48 -15.31 2.44
CA ALA A 58 -25.26 -16.40 3.40
C ALA A 58 -26.40 -17.40 3.25
N ASP A 59 -26.31 -18.27 2.24
CA ASP A 59 -27.33 -19.28 1.96
C ASP A 59 -26.86 -20.61 2.53
N GLY A 60 -27.59 -21.17 3.50
CA GLY A 60 -27.27 -22.45 4.13
C GLY A 60 -25.99 -22.49 4.97
N VAL A 61 -25.38 -21.35 5.28
CA VAL A 61 -24.15 -21.25 6.08
C VAL A 61 -24.49 -21.02 7.55
N ARG A 62 -24.17 -22.01 8.39
CA ARG A 62 -24.46 -21.92 9.82
C ARG A 62 -23.71 -20.76 10.48
N GLY A 63 -24.44 -19.95 11.24
CA GLY A 63 -23.89 -18.81 12.00
C GLY A 63 -23.58 -17.57 11.18
N GLU A 64 -23.93 -17.56 9.89
CA GLU A 64 -23.85 -16.36 9.02
C GLU A 64 -25.23 -15.94 8.53
N HIS A 65 -25.45 -14.62 8.42
CA HIS A 65 -26.67 -14.06 7.83
C HIS A 65 -26.34 -12.79 7.04
N LYS A 66 -27.15 -12.52 6.02
CA LYS A 66 -27.05 -11.30 5.21
C LYS A 66 -27.15 -10.06 6.11
N GLY A 67 -26.28 -9.08 5.90
CA GLY A 67 -26.19 -7.86 6.71
C GLY A 67 -25.25 -7.96 7.91
N GLN A 68 -24.85 -9.14 8.34
CA GLN A 68 -23.92 -9.37 9.45
C GLN A 68 -22.62 -8.57 9.24
N ARG A 69 -22.21 -7.83 10.27
CA ARG A 69 -20.95 -7.07 10.25
C ARG A 69 -19.76 -7.99 10.46
N VAL A 70 -18.73 -7.80 9.66
CA VAL A 70 -17.50 -8.58 9.72
C VAL A 70 -16.28 -7.67 9.76
N LYS A 71 -15.27 -8.06 10.57
CA LYS A 71 -13.96 -7.40 10.65
C LYS A 71 -12.89 -8.44 10.36
N ARG A 72 -11.93 -8.11 9.49
CA ARG A 72 -10.83 -8.98 9.08
C ARG A 72 -9.54 -8.18 8.98
N THR A 73 -8.40 -8.84 9.14
CA THR A 73 -7.08 -8.28 8.84
C THR A 73 -6.56 -8.90 7.55
N TRP A 74 -6.22 -8.07 6.60
CA TRP A 74 -5.66 -8.46 5.31
C TRP A 74 -4.28 -7.85 5.14
N ALA A 75 -3.26 -8.69 4.99
CA ALA A 75 -1.90 -8.25 4.72
C ALA A 75 -1.52 -8.54 3.26
N PHE A 76 -1.03 -7.53 2.57
CA PHE A 76 -0.63 -7.60 1.18
C PHE A 76 0.89 -7.52 1.07
N ASN A 77 1.49 -8.55 0.46
CA ASN A 77 2.92 -8.62 0.17
C ASN A 77 3.12 -8.66 -1.34
N SER A 78 3.79 -7.67 -1.85
CA SER A 78 4.09 -7.58 -3.27
C SER A 78 5.59 -7.55 -3.50
N LYS A 79 6.03 -8.20 -4.58
CA LYS A 79 7.38 -8.06 -5.11
C LYS A 79 7.26 -7.21 -6.37
N CYS A 80 7.51 -5.92 -6.25
CA CYS A 80 7.38 -4.98 -7.35
C CYS A 80 8.70 -4.25 -7.54
N ASN A 81 9.20 -4.25 -8.75
CA ASN A 81 10.32 -3.41 -9.18
C ASN A 81 9.70 -2.18 -9.86
N GLY A 82 9.76 -1.01 -9.18
CA GLY A 82 9.10 0.21 -9.68
C GLY A 82 7.59 0.25 -9.31
N GLY A 83 6.75 0.92 -10.02
CA GLY A 83 5.34 1.24 -9.76
C GLY A 83 4.39 0.11 -9.31
N ALA A 84 3.23 0.01 -9.93
CA ALA A 84 2.20 -0.97 -9.58
C ALA A 84 2.64 -2.41 -9.82
N CYS A 85 2.23 -3.30 -8.93
CA CYS A 85 2.60 -4.71 -8.97
C CYS A 85 1.60 -5.51 -9.79
N PHE A 86 2.07 -6.40 -10.67
CA PHE A 86 1.19 -7.31 -11.41
C PHE A 86 0.67 -8.46 -10.55
N ARG A 87 1.46 -8.86 -9.55
CA ARG A 87 1.16 -9.99 -8.67
C ARG A 87 1.36 -9.59 -7.21
N VAL A 88 0.36 -9.86 -6.37
CA VAL A 88 0.36 -9.55 -4.93
C VAL A 88 -0.09 -10.77 -4.15
N VAL A 89 0.61 -11.10 -3.06
CA VAL A 89 0.18 -12.15 -2.15
C VAL A 89 -0.65 -11.52 -1.04
N LEU A 90 -1.91 -11.92 -0.95
CA LEU A 90 -2.81 -11.60 0.15
C LEU A 90 -2.74 -12.69 1.21
N HIS A 91 -2.46 -12.31 2.45
CA HIS A 91 -2.68 -13.10 3.65
C HIS A 91 -3.96 -12.62 4.31
N LYS A 92 -5.04 -13.38 4.14
CA LYS A 92 -6.37 -13.06 4.67
C LYS A 92 -6.61 -13.84 5.96
N ARG A 93 -6.61 -13.14 7.10
CA ARG A 93 -6.91 -13.76 8.39
C ARG A 93 -8.41 -13.98 8.54
N ARG A 94 -8.82 -15.23 8.78
CA ARG A 94 -10.19 -15.65 9.08
C ARG A 94 -10.49 -15.58 10.57
N GLY A 95 -11.75 -15.75 10.95
CA GLY A 95 -12.12 -16.09 12.32
C GLY A 95 -11.41 -17.38 12.77
N GLY A 96 -11.18 -17.55 14.07
CA GLY A 96 -10.46 -18.72 14.60
C GLY A 96 -8.94 -18.70 14.36
N GLY A 97 -8.35 -17.58 13.92
CA GLY A 97 -6.89 -17.42 13.80
C GLY A 97 -6.26 -17.95 12.50
N HIS A 98 -7.00 -18.66 11.67
CA HIS A 98 -6.50 -19.21 10.40
C HIS A 98 -6.19 -18.11 9.38
N THR A 99 -5.16 -18.34 8.55
CA THR A 99 -4.76 -17.40 7.49
C THR A 99 -4.79 -18.10 6.14
N ASP A 100 -5.57 -17.56 5.21
CA ASP A 100 -5.57 -18.00 3.81
C ASP A 100 -4.53 -17.20 3.04
N ARG A 101 -3.77 -17.89 2.19
CA ARG A 101 -2.84 -17.27 1.25
C ARG A 101 -3.48 -17.27 -0.14
N VAL A 102 -3.66 -16.09 -0.70
CA VAL A 102 -4.26 -15.90 -2.04
C VAL A 102 -3.31 -15.11 -2.91
N VAL A 103 -3.04 -15.60 -4.11
CA VAL A 103 -2.31 -14.83 -5.13
C VAL A 103 -3.31 -13.99 -5.90
N LEU A 104 -3.15 -12.68 -5.82
CA LEU A 104 -3.93 -11.72 -6.58
C LEU A 104 -3.15 -11.29 -7.82
N HIS A 105 -3.80 -11.29 -8.96
CA HIS A 105 -3.28 -10.75 -10.21
C HIS A 105 -3.98 -9.42 -10.52
N ARG A 106 -3.23 -8.49 -11.09
CA ARG A 106 -3.78 -7.22 -11.54
C ARG A 106 -4.69 -7.45 -12.75
N THR A 107 -5.95 -7.04 -12.63
CA THR A 107 -6.97 -7.19 -13.68
C THR A 107 -7.20 -5.90 -14.46
N SER A 108 -7.00 -4.75 -13.80
CA SER A 108 -7.05 -3.42 -14.41
C SER A 108 -6.30 -2.42 -13.50
N PRO A 109 -6.09 -1.17 -13.93
CA PRO A 109 -5.48 -0.15 -13.10
C PRO A 109 -6.13 -0.01 -11.72
N GLY A 110 -5.34 -0.28 -10.66
CA GLY A 110 -5.81 -0.26 -9.27
C GLY A 110 -6.72 -1.40 -8.84
N SER A 111 -6.92 -2.42 -9.68
CA SER A 111 -7.79 -3.56 -9.39
C SER A 111 -7.03 -4.89 -9.45
N TYR A 112 -7.37 -5.78 -8.53
CA TYR A 112 -6.74 -7.08 -8.38
C TYR A 112 -7.78 -8.16 -8.12
N SER A 113 -7.53 -9.38 -8.59
CA SER A 113 -8.39 -10.53 -8.33
C SER A 113 -7.59 -11.80 -8.16
N GLY A 114 -8.10 -12.70 -7.33
CA GLY A 114 -7.52 -14.02 -7.12
C GLY A 114 -8.53 -15.01 -6.60
N LYS A 115 -8.24 -16.30 -6.78
CA LYS A 115 -9.02 -17.42 -6.24
C LYS A 115 -8.24 -18.07 -5.10
N GLY A 116 -8.97 -18.59 -4.13
CA GLY A 116 -8.42 -19.33 -3.00
C GLY A 116 -9.34 -20.47 -2.60
N ARG A 117 -8.82 -21.34 -1.75
CA ARG A 117 -9.61 -22.42 -1.15
C ARG A 117 -9.14 -22.66 0.28
N PHE A 118 -10.03 -23.17 1.10
CA PHE A 118 -9.71 -23.74 2.39
C PHE A 118 -10.66 -24.90 2.70
N TYR A 119 -10.25 -25.75 3.63
CA TYR A 119 -11.03 -26.88 4.11
C TYR A 119 -11.52 -26.61 5.53
N PHE A 120 -12.59 -27.28 5.91
CA PHE A 120 -13.12 -27.29 7.27
C PHE A 120 -13.64 -28.68 7.62
N PRO A 121 -13.67 -29.04 8.90
CA PRO A 121 -14.10 -30.37 9.30
C PRO A 121 -15.60 -30.55 9.15
N ILE A 122 -16.01 -31.74 8.70
CA ILE A 122 -17.39 -32.23 8.73
C ILE A 122 -17.43 -33.51 9.56
N ARG A 123 -18.38 -33.60 10.49
CA ARG A 123 -18.68 -34.82 11.21
C ARG A 123 -19.71 -35.60 10.41
N CYS A 124 -19.39 -36.85 10.08
CA CYS A 124 -20.23 -37.77 9.30
C CYS A 124 -20.22 -39.15 9.98
N ALA A 125 -21.40 -39.68 10.30
CA ALA A 125 -21.56 -40.94 11.00
C ALA A 125 -20.65 -41.13 12.25
N GLY A 126 -20.55 -40.05 13.07
CA GLY A 126 -19.70 -40.03 14.26
C GLY A 126 -18.22 -39.71 14.02
N VAL A 127 -17.73 -39.85 12.79
CA VAL A 127 -16.33 -39.64 12.40
C VAL A 127 -16.12 -38.18 11.96
N VAL A 128 -15.02 -37.56 12.41
CA VAL A 128 -14.63 -36.20 11.98
C VAL A 128 -13.67 -36.32 10.80
N ASN A 129 -14.14 -35.90 9.62
CA ASN A 129 -13.29 -35.71 8.45
C ASN A 129 -12.76 -34.27 8.47
N SER A 130 -11.47 -34.07 8.74
CA SER A 130 -10.84 -32.78 8.90
C SER A 130 -10.86 -31.91 7.62
N ARG A 131 -11.00 -32.53 6.45
CA ARG A 131 -11.11 -31.88 5.13
C ARG A 131 -12.45 -32.21 4.46
N GLY A 132 -13.47 -32.55 5.24
CA GLY A 132 -14.78 -32.94 4.75
C GLY A 132 -15.48 -31.83 3.96
N GLY A 133 -15.28 -30.57 4.28
CA GLY A 133 -15.81 -29.44 3.56
C GLY A 133 -14.73 -28.60 2.86
N GLU A 134 -14.99 -28.15 1.63
CA GLU A 134 -14.13 -27.24 0.87
C GLU A 134 -14.89 -25.96 0.52
N VAL A 135 -14.25 -24.84 0.75
CA VAL A 135 -14.70 -23.52 0.29
C VAL A 135 -13.79 -23.05 -0.83
N ARG A 136 -14.34 -22.89 -2.02
CA ARG A 136 -13.68 -22.25 -3.15
C ARG A 136 -14.17 -20.81 -3.27
N PHE A 137 -13.27 -19.84 -3.20
CA PHE A 137 -13.67 -18.45 -3.16
C PHE A 137 -12.86 -17.58 -4.14
N LYS A 138 -13.45 -16.46 -4.51
CA LYS A 138 -12.81 -15.39 -5.26
C LYS A 138 -12.74 -14.14 -4.39
N VAL A 139 -11.60 -13.44 -4.44
CA VAL A 139 -11.42 -12.12 -3.86
C VAL A 139 -11.11 -11.13 -4.96
N THR A 140 -11.82 -10.00 -4.96
CA THR A 140 -11.49 -8.84 -5.77
C THR A 140 -11.15 -7.68 -4.84
N VAL A 141 -10.11 -6.92 -5.17
CA VAL A 141 -9.63 -5.76 -4.39
C VAL A 141 -9.46 -4.58 -5.33
N ARG A 142 -9.99 -3.43 -4.94
CA ARG A 142 -9.82 -2.17 -5.64
C ARG A 142 -9.17 -1.14 -4.74
N ILE A 143 -8.15 -0.46 -5.24
CA ILE A 143 -7.54 0.69 -4.58
C ILE A 143 -8.47 1.88 -4.77
N VAL A 144 -8.94 2.46 -3.67
CA VAL A 144 -9.86 3.60 -3.66
C VAL A 144 -9.24 4.85 -3.01
N GLY A 145 -8.03 4.73 -2.48
CA GLY A 145 -7.23 5.84 -1.96
C GLY A 145 -5.76 5.49 -1.99
N THR A 146 -4.92 6.50 -2.16
CA THR A 146 -3.46 6.38 -2.25
C THR A 146 -2.78 7.39 -1.34
N THR A 147 -1.51 7.14 -1.03
CA THR A 147 -0.62 8.07 -0.34
C THR A 147 0.79 7.97 -0.90
N GLN A 148 1.57 9.02 -0.71
CA GLN A 148 2.99 9.08 -1.10
C GLN A 148 3.87 8.84 0.13
N ILE A 149 4.90 8.00 -0.04
CA ILE A 149 5.96 7.77 0.95
C ILE A 149 7.29 7.83 0.19
N GLN A 150 8.10 8.84 0.45
CA GLN A 150 9.36 9.09 -0.26
C GLN A 150 9.20 9.02 -1.79
N GLY A 151 8.21 9.73 -2.34
CA GLY A 151 7.94 9.79 -3.78
C GLY A 151 7.35 8.51 -4.39
N LYS A 152 7.07 7.48 -3.60
CA LYS A 152 6.47 6.22 -4.06
C LYS A 152 5.00 6.14 -3.66
N THR A 153 4.13 5.78 -4.59
CA THR A 153 2.69 5.71 -4.37
C THR A 153 2.30 4.35 -3.78
N PHE A 154 1.58 4.36 -2.66
CA PHE A 154 1.02 3.18 -1.99
C PHE A 154 -0.50 3.28 -1.90
N ALA A 155 -1.18 2.13 -1.93
CA ALA A 155 -2.59 2.05 -1.58
C ALA A 155 -2.77 2.41 -0.10
N SER A 156 -3.67 3.36 0.21
CA SER A 156 -4.02 3.76 1.58
C SER A 156 -5.44 3.38 1.96
N LYS A 157 -6.34 3.27 0.97
CA LYS A 157 -7.72 2.81 1.16
C LYS A 157 -8.10 1.78 0.13
N LEU A 158 -8.85 0.77 0.56
CA LEU A 158 -9.28 -0.36 -0.27
C LEU A 158 -10.79 -0.56 -0.18
N SER A 159 -11.38 -1.01 -1.28
CA SER A 159 -12.64 -1.74 -1.29
C SER A 159 -12.39 -3.17 -1.78
N ALA A 160 -13.19 -4.13 -1.31
CA ALA A 160 -13.01 -5.51 -1.72
C ALA A 160 -14.34 -6.27 -1.70
N LYS A 161 -14.41 -7.33 -2.50
CA LYS A 161 -15.52 -8.28 -2.53
C LYS A 161 -14.96 -9.69 -2.40
N TYR A 162 -15.57 -10.46 -1.52
CA TYR A 162 -15.36 -11.89 -1.37
C TYR A 162 -16.61 -12.61 -1.85
N THR A 163 -16.45 -13.67 -2.62
CA THR A 163 -17.55 -14.51 -3.10
C THR A 163 -17.16 -15.96 -3.03
N ASN A 164 -18.01 -16.77 -2.43
CA ASN A 164 -17.99 -18.21 -2.47
C ASN A 164 -19.35 -18.66 -3.04
N PRO A 165 -19.42 -19.11 -4.29
CA PRO A 165 -20.68 -19.50 -4.89
C PRO A 165 -21.23 -20.81 -4.32
N GLU A 166 -20.32 -21.69 -3.88
CA GLU A 166 -20.65 -23.04 -3.45
C GLU A 166 -19.59 -23.58 -2.49
N ARG A 167 -20.05 -24.33 -1.47
CA ARG A 167 -19.20 -25.15 -0.58
C ARG A 167 -19.36 -26.61 -0.98
N ILE A 168 -18.25 -27.32 -1.12
CA ILE A 168 -18.22 -28.70 -1.58
C ILE A 168 -18.13 -29.62 -0.36
N ASN A 169 -18.98 -30.63 -0.31
CA ASN A 169 -18.91 -31.72 0.66
C ASN A 169 -18.11 -32.88 0.05
N HIS A 170 -17.04 -33.30 0.73
CA HIS A 170 -16.18 -34.42 0.36
C HIS A 170 -16.47 -35.69 1.22
N THR A 171 -17.56 -35.67 2.00
CA THR A 171 -17.97 -36.84 2.81
C THR A 171 -19.15 -37.53 2.16
N GLU A 172 -19.39 -38.76 2.55
CA GLU A 172 -20.57 -39.55 2.14
C GLU A 172 -21.87 -39.08 2.80
N CYS A 173 -21.81 -38.18 3.78
CA CYS A 173 -22.99 -37.56 4.37
C CYS A 173 -23.70 -36.67 3.37
N THR A 174 -24.50 -37.29 2.51
CA THR A 174 -25.30 -36.62 1.49
C THR A 174 -26.57 -36.02 2.07
N GLY A 175 -27.10 -34.97 1.49
CA GLY A 175 -28.44 -34.45 1.75
C GLY A 175 -28.55 -32.95 2.06
N ARG A 176 -27.48 -32.24 2.37
CA ARG A 176 -27.53 -30.76 2.50
C ARG A 176 -26.36 -30.11 1.78
N GLY A 177 -26.64 -29.27 0.82
CA GLY A 177 -25.65 -28.36 0.29
C GLY A 177 -25.03 -27.55 1.45
N LEU A 178 -23.72 -27.38 1.44
CA LEU A 178 -23.00 -26.64 2.49
C LEU A 178 -23.14 -25.11 2.36
N GLY A 179 -23.95 -24.70 1.40
CA GLY A 179 -24.32 -23.30 1.19
C GLY A 179 -23.30 -22.47 0.40
N SER A 180 -23.54 -21.19 0.41
CA SER A 180 -22.71 -20.19 -0.28
C SER A 180 -22.66 -18.92 0.55
N ASP A 181 -21.56 -18.15 0.42
CA ASP A 181 -21.39 -16.91 1.14
C ASP A 181 -20.68 -15.83 0.32
N GLY A 182 -20.85 -14.61 0.76
CA GLY A 182 -20.20 -13.47 0.16
C GLY A 182 -20.18 -12.29 1.11
N ALA A 183 -19.21 -11.42 0.94
CA ALA A 183 -19.09 -10.21 1.75
C ALA A 183 -18.45 -9.07 0.96
N SER A 184 -18.86 -7.85 1.28
CA SER A 184 -18.23 -6.63 0.80
C SER A 184 -17.43 -5.97 1.94
N TYR A 185 -16.30 -5.37 1.61
CA TYR A 185 -15.38 -4.78 2.58
C TYR A 185 -14.92 -3.39 2.14
N LYS A 186 -14.65 -2.53 3.14
CA LYS A 186 -13.87 -1.30 2.99
C LYS A 186 -12.78 -1.30 4.06
N SER A 187 -11.60 -0.79 3.76
CA SER A 187 -10.55 -0.62 4.77
C SER A 187 -10.92 0.54 5.71
N SER A 188 -10.74 0.34 7.01
CA SER A 188 -10.97 1.35 8.05
C SER A 188 -9.66 1.87 8.65
N ALA A 189 -8.57 1.08 8.56
CA ALA A 189 -7.24 1.44 8.97
C ALA A 189 -6.21 0.68 8.12
N ALA A 190 -5.00 1.25 8.01
CA ALA A 190 -3.88 0.63 7.30
C ALA A 190 -2.57 0.88 8.05
N THR A 191 -1.74 -0.16 8.12
CA THR A 191 -0.31 -0.06 8.46
C THR A 191 0.47 -0.20 7.16
N LEU A 192 0.96 0.93 6.67
CA LEU A 192 1.70 1.00 5.41
C LEU A 192 3.19 0.75 5.63
N PRO A 193 3.94 0.36 4.56
CA PRO A 193 5.38 0.30 4.61
C PRO A 193 5.97 1.65 5.01
N GLY A 194 6.89 1.63 5.96
CA GLY A 194 7.66 2.80 6.35
C GLY A 194 9.14 2.64 5.99
N PRO A 195 9.91 3.73 5.96
CA PRO A 195 11.35 3.69 5.73
C PRO A 195 12.07 2.82 6.76
N PRO A 196 13.18 2.16 6.38
CA PRO A 196 14.03 1.47 7.34
C PRO A 196 14.71 2.47 8.28
N ALA A 197 14.94 2.06 9.51
CA ALA A 197 15.71 2.85 10.47
C ALA A 197 17.18 2.49 10.36
N ALA A 198 17.98 3.35 9.71
CA ALA A 198 19.42 3.17 9.61
C ALA A 198 20.07 3.35 10.99
N ARG A 199 20.97 2.42 11.34
CA ARG A 199 21.76 2.44 12.57
C ARG A 199 23.07 1.71 12.33
N PHE A 200 24.14 2.19 12.94
CA PHE A 200 25.41 1.48 12.93
C PHE A 200 26.22 1.79 14.19
N ARG A 201 27.26 1.02 14.39
CA ARG A 201 28.26 1.26 15.44
C ARG A 201 29.67 1.03 14.90
N ARG A 202 30.66 1.67 15.51
CA ARG A 202 32.06 1.30 15.39
C ARG A 202 32.31 0.05 16.20
N THR A 203 33.07 -0.91 15.68
CA THR A 203 33.39 -2.18 16.35
C THR A 203 34.85 -2.30 16.74
N ALA A 204 35.76 -1.63 16.00
CA ALA A 204 37.18 -1.62 16.30
C ALA A 204 37.87 -0.38 15.73
N THR A 205 39.01 -0.02 16.35
CA THR A 205 39.91 1.04 15.91
C THR A 205 41.33 0.49 15.96
N SER A 206 42.15 0.78 14.94
CA SER A 206 43.57 0.46 14.89
C SER A 206 44.26 1.57 14.08
N GLY A 207 44.87 2.55 14.78
CA GLY A 207 45.36 3.79 14.17
C GLY A 207 44.23 4.47 13.37
N THR A 208 44.50 4.83 12.10
CA THR A 208 43.54 5.46 11.22
C THR A 208 42.48 4.49 10.65
N LYS A 209 42.54 3.18 10.96
CA LYS A 209 41.57 2.17 10.46
C LYS A 209 40.44 1.96 11.45
N LEU A 210 39.20 2.22 10.99
CA LEU A 210 37.96 1.93 11.72
C LEU A 210 37.18 0.80 11.08
N LYS A 211 36.55 -0.03 11.92
CA LYS A 211 35.59 -1.07 11.51
C LYS A 211 34.20 -0.71 12.00
N PHE A 212 33.20 -0.98 11.15
CA PHE A 212 31.80 -0.66 11.42
C PHE A 212 30.91 -1.90 11.29
N GLU A 213 29.75 -1.83 11.93
CA GLU A 213 28.70 -2.85 11.83
C GLU A 213 27.34 -2.20 11.68
N ASP A 214 26.60 -2.63 10.63
CA ASP A 214 25.19 -2.26 10.42
C ASP A 214 24.29 -2.85 11.50
N ARG A 215 23.48 -2.00 12.13
CA ARG A 215 22.47 -2.33 13.15
C ARG A 215 21.08 -1.84 12.75
N SER A 216 20.88 -1.60 11.46
CA SER A 216 19.64 -1.06 10.91
C SER A 216 18.47 -2.00 11.14
N LYS A 217 17.29 -1.43 11.29
CA LYS A 217 16.02 -2.14 11.45
C LYS A 217 15.13 -1.91 10.26
N ARG A 218 14.33 -2.93 9.93
CA ARG A 218 13.28 -2.81 8.93
C ARG A 218 12.25 -1.77 9.35
N GLY A 219 11.68 -1.06 8.40
CA GLY A 219 10.57 -0.15 8.62
C GLY A 219 9.25 -0.89 8.90
N SER A 220 8.19 -0.14 9.15
CA SER A 220 6.85 -0.70 9.28
C SER A 220 6.49 -1.53 8.04
N GLY A 221 5.71 -2.59 8.22
CA GLY A 221 5.44 -3.55 7.15
C GLY A 221 6.56 -4.55 6.87
N GLY A 222 7.71 -4.46 7.56
CA GLY A 222 8.74 -5.50 7.62
C GLY A 222 9.47 -5.81 6.32
N ALA A 223 9.51 -4.89 5.35
CA ALA A 223 10.23 -5.06 4.08
C ALA A 223 11.70 -5.38 4.32
N SER A 224 12.26 -6.35 3.57
CA SER A 224 13.67 -6.71 3.69
C SER A 224 14.58 -5.59 3.20
N LEU A 225 15.71 -5.38 3.90
CA LEU A 225 16.77 -4.47 3.48
C LEU A 225 17.48 -5.06 2.27
N THR A 226 17.64 -4.27 1.20
CA THR A 226 18.19 -4.70 -0.09
C THR A 226 19.57 -4.12 -0.39
N SER A 227 19.87 -2.93 0.15
CA SER A 227 21.21 -2.35 0.00
C SER A 227 21.65 -1.61 1.25
N ARG A 228 22.96 -1.47 1.34
CA ARG A 228 23.70 -0.70 2.32
C ARG A 228 24.77 0.09 1.58
N LEU A 229 24.74 1.40 1.71
CA LEU A 229 25.75 2.28 1.15
C LEU A 229 26.36 3.10 2.26
N TRP A 230 27.67 2.91 2.43
CA TRP A 230 28.47 3.68 3.35
C TRP A 230 29.18 4.80 2.60
N ASN A 231 29.32 5.94 3.26
CA ASN A 231 30.22 7.02 2.87
C ASN A 231 31.01 7.40 4.13
N PHE A 232 32.33 7.30 4.07
CA PHE A 232 33.18 7.52 5.23
C PHE A 232 33.52 8.98 5.46
N GLY A 233 33.15 9.87 4.56
CA GLY A 233 33.43 11.31 4.67
C GLY A 233 34.90 11.64 4.41
N ASP A 234 35.65 10.76 3.74
CA ASP A 234 37.06 10.87 3.42
C ASP A 234 37.29 10.92 1.88
N PRO A 235 36.94 12.04 1.23
CA PRO A 235 37.06 12.14 -0.23
C PRO A 235 38.46 11.94 -0.77
N ALA A 236 39.49 12.21 0.03
CA ALA A 236 40.89 12.01 -0.35
C ALA A 236 41.24 10.51 -0.59
N SER A 237 40.46 9.58 0.00
CA SER A 237 40.63 8.15 -0.23
C SER A 237 40.03 7.65 -1.56
N GLY A 238 39.49 8.55 -2.40
CA GLY A 238 38.95 8.22 -3.72
C GLY A 238 37.80 7.20 -3.66
N SER A 239 37.90 6.09 -4.40
CA SER A 239 36.90 5.03 -4.42
C SER A 239 36.73 4.32 -3.08
N SER A 240 37.76 4.33 -2.21
CA SER A 240 37.70 3.76 -0.86
C SER A 240 36.83 4.56 0.12
N ASN A 241 36.42 5.79 -0.25
CA ASN A 241 35.49 6.60 0.55
C ASN A 241 34.09 5.98 0.68
N THR A 242 33.77 4.96 -0.10
CA THR A 242 32.48 4.29 -0.06
C THR A 242 32.64 2.78 0.12
N ALA A 243 31.64 2.15 0.72
CA ALA A 243 31.57 0.71 0.81
C ALA A 243 30.13 0.21 0.81
N THR A 244 29.98 -1.10 0.60
CA THR A 244 28.70 -1.82 0.73
C THR A 244 28.83 -2.94 1.75
N GLY A 245 27.69 -3.58 2.10
CA GLY A 245 27.68 -4.71 3.01
C GLY A 245 27.51 -4.36 4.49
N PRO A 246 27.40 -5.38 5.34
CA PRO A 246 27.00 -5.20 6.74
C PRO A 246 28.16 -4.84 7.70
N ARG A 247 29.41 -5.09 7.30
CA ARG A 247 30.58 -4.92 8.17
C ARG A 247 31.79 -4.36 7.40
N PRO A 248 31.74 -3.10 6.93
CA PRO A 248 32.86 -2.51 6.23
C PRO A 248 33.98 -2.08 7.21
N SER A 249 35.15 -1.88 6.64
CA SER A 249 36.27 -1.17 7.29
C SER A 249 36.77 -0.07 6.36
N HIS A 250 37.30 1.00 6.93
CA HIS A 250 37.93 2.09 6.20
C HIS A 250 39.22 2.51 6.91
N THR A 251 40.28 2.80 6.14
CA THR A 251 41.50 3.43 6.59
C THR A 251 41.48 4.87 6.13
N PHE A 252 41.37 5.80 7.07
CA PHE A 252 41.32 7.22 6.78
C PHE A 252 42.70 7.72 6.34
N THR A 253 42.70 8.64 5.39
CA THR A 253 43.93 9.13 4.76
C THR A 253 44.82 9.95 5.70
N THR A 254 44.20 10.69 6.64
CA THR A 254 44.91 11.52 7.62
C THR A 254 44.16 11.48 8.96
N PRO A 255 44.85 11.76 10.09
CA PRO A 255 44.15 12.08 11.34
C PRO A 255 43.19 13.25 11.16
N GLY A 256 42.03 13.21 11.82
CA GLY A 256 41.02 14.24 11.71
C GLY A 256 39.62 13.80 12.13
N ALA A 257 38.63 14.70 11.92
CA ALA A 257 37.23 14.44 12.22
C ALA A 257 36.49 14.10 10.90
N TYR A 258 35.81 12.96 10.88
CA TYR A 258 35.10 12.43 9.70
C TYR A 258 33.64 12.14 9.99
N ILE A 259 32.74 12.47 9.07
CA ILE A 259 31.30 12.16 9.17
C ILE A 259 31.02 10.88 8.39
N VAL A 260 30.92 9.78 9.08
CA VAL A 260 30.53 8.50 8.48
C VAL A 260 29.03 8.41 8.35
N LYS A 261 28.54 8.13 7.15
CA LYS A 261 27.13 8.05 6.79
C LYS A 261 26.77 6.66 6.28
N LEU A 262 25.67 6.10 6.80
CA LEU A 262 25.07 4.86 6.30
C LEU A 262 23.70 5.16 5.71
N THR A 263 23.48 4.75 4.45
CA THR A 263 22.17 4.77 3.78
C THR A 263 21.72 3.33 3.55
N ILE A 264 20.53 3.01 4.06
CA ILE A 264 19.87 1.71 3.88
C ILE A 264 18.71 1.86 2.93
N THR A 265 18.55 0.92 2.01
CA THR A 265 17.36 0.84 1.13
C THR A 265 16.64 -0.47 1.39
N ASP A 266 15.31 -0.43 1.46
CA ASP A 266 14.46 -1.60 1.55
C ASP A 266 13.96 -2.08 0.18
N ARG A 267 13.29 -3.22 0.13
CA ARG A 267 12.68 -3.78 -1.10
C ARG A 267 11.67 -2.85 -1.76
N ASN A 268 11.05 -1.95 -1.03
CA ASN A 268 10.14 -0.95 -1.57
C ASN A 268 10.90 0.22 -2.20
N GLY A 269 12.22 0.26 -2.05
CA GLY A 269 13.07 1.38 -2.41
C GLY A 269 12.89 2.57 -1.47
N LEU A 270 12.38 2.35 -0.25
CA LEU A 270 12.37 3.35 0.80
C LEU A 270 13.74 3.36 1.46
N THR A 271 14.22 4.55 1.82
CA THR A 271 15.57 4.75 2.36
C THR A 271 15.53 5.29 3.78
N GLY A 272 16.50 4.88 4.58
CA GLY A 272 16.82 5.48 5.87
C GLY A 272 18.30 5.84 5.90
N THR A 273 18.65 6.92 6.58
CA THR A 273 20.03 7.42 6.67
C THR A 273 20.35 7.77 8.10
N VAL A 274 21.61 7.54 8.47
CA VAL A 274 22.20 7.97 9.76
C VAL A 274 23.64 8.39 9.53
N SER A 275 24.10 9.40 10.27
CA SER A 275 25.49 9.88 10.26
C SER A 275 26.02 9.99 11.68
N HIS A 276 27.28 9.64 11.88
CA HIS A 276 28.02 9.85 13.12
C HIS A 276 29.40 10.44 12.82
N GLN A 277 29.84 11.33 13.68
CA GLN A 277 31.20 11.87 13.61
C GLN A 277 32.16 10.98 14.40
N TYR A 278 33.33 10.72 13.82
CA TYR A 278 34.44 10.02 14.44
C TYR A 278 35.71 10.84 14.34
N VAL A 279 36.45 10.94 15.43
CA VAL A 279 37.82 11.49 15.45
C VAL A 279 38.78 10.33 15.27
N VAL A 280 39.69 10.47 14.34
CA VAL A 280 40.73 9.51 13.98
C VAL A 280 42.07 10.13 14.30
N THR A 281 42.91 9.44 15.08
CA THR A 281 44.24 9.89 15.54
C THR A 281 45.35 9.00 14.99
#